data_9a0212446e7bb9824d71b9ccef3213e5
#
_entry.id   9a0212446e7bb9824d71b9ccef3213e5
#
_cell.length_a   1.000
_cell.length_b   1.000
_cell.length_c   1.000
_cell.angle_alpha   90.00
_cell.angle_beta   90.00
_cell.angle_gamma   90.00
#
_symmetry.space_group_name_H-M   'P 1'
#
loop_
_entity.id
_entity.type
_entity.pdbx_description
1 polymer ?
#
loop_
_entity_poly.entity_id
_entity_poly.type
_entity_poly.pdbx_seq_one_letter_code
_entity_poly.pdbx_strand_id
1 'polypeptide(L)'
;VLSVSKFAINKCIPGIQASGLCEVAAIASRDLTKAQAAAEKLGIATAYGSYEELLADPTIDVIYNPLPNHLHAEWSLAAAKAGKHVLCEKPLAMTTGDVRALIAARDEAKVVIGEAFMVRTHPQWLRTRELVASGRIGDLRAATGFFSYTNVDPLNIRNRADVGGGAIWDIGCYPVTTSRMVFGAEPMRIAATIVRDPQFGTDRLSSFILEYPQGHAIFTCSTQLVPFQRMQFMGTKGRIDVEIPFNAPPDRPTKIFIDDGGELFGSGIATETFDTGDQYTWQADAFARAVRGEGPVPVTLEDSLQQVAVLTAIFEAAESGHWVNL
;
A
#
# COMPACT_ATOMS: atom_id res chain seq x y z
N VAL A 1 -5.29 15.78 8.62
CA VAL A 1 -4.10 14.96 8.40
C VAL A 1 -3.29 14.87 9.69
N LEU A 2 -2.90 13.66 10.10
CA LEU A 2 -1.94 13.46 11.20
C LEU A 2 -0.51 13.51 10.67
N SER A 3 0.38 14.27 11.32
CA SER A 3 1.80 14.39 10.97
C SER A 3 2.12 15.31 9.78
N VAL A 4 3.31 15.86 9.83
CA VAL A 4 3.94 16.69 8.78
C VAL A 4 5.06 15.90 8.08
N SER A 5 4.82 14.60 7.80
CA SER A 5 5.81 13.76 7.14
C SER A 5 6.12 14.28 5.72
N LYS A 6 7.38 14.15 5.29
CA LYS A 6 7.79 14.56 3.92
C LYS A 6 6.97 13.86 2.84
N PHE A 7 6.58 12.60 3.08
CA PHE A 7 5.76 11.81 2.17
C PHE A 7 4.36 12.41 2.04
N ALA A 8 3.69 12.68 3.17
CA ALA A 8 2.36 13.29 3.16
C ALA A 8 2.37 14.67 2.47
N ILE A 9 3.32 15.55 2.87
CA ILE A 9 3.43 16.92 2.35
C ILE A 9 3.70 16.96 0.83
N ASN A 10 4.52 16.05 0.32
CA ASN A 10 4.99 16.14 -1.07
C ASN A 10 4.22 15.24 -2.04
N LYS A 11 3.41 14.30 -1.54
CA LYS A 11 2.69 13.31 -2.37
C LYS A 11 1.20 13.25 -2.04
N CYS A 12 0.84 12.82 -0.83
CA CYS A 12 -0.55 12.48 -0.54
C CYS A 12 -1.44 13.70 -0.36
N ILE A 13 -1.00 14.73 0.37
CA ILE A 13 -1.81 15.94 0.59
C ILE A 13 -2.12 16.63 -0.74
N PRO A 14 -1.13 16.88 -1.64
CA PRO A 14 -1.43 17.42 -2.97
C PRO A 14 -2.40 16.56 -3.77
N GLY A 15 -2.27 15.23 -3.72
CA GLY A 15 -3.20 14.31 -4.38
C GLY A 15 -4.62 14.38 -3.80
N ILE A 16 -4.75 14.47 -2.46
CA ILE A 16 -6.06 14.64 -1.81
C ILE A 16 -6.66 16.00 -2.15
N GLN A 17 -5.85 17.07 -2.18
CA GLN A 17 -6.31 18.43 -2.55
C GLN A 17 -6.74 18.54 -4.02
N ALA A 18 -6.18 17.71 -4.90
CA ALA A 18 -6.60 17.63 -6.29
C ALA A 18 -7.93 16.88 -6.50
N SER A 19 -8.43 16.17 -5.47
CA SER A 19 -9.73 15.51 -5.48
C SER A 19 -10.85 16.56 -5.46
N GLY A 20 -11.86 16.35 -6.30
CA GLY A 20 -13.11 17.15 -6.24
C GLY A 20 -14.07 16.71 -5.13
N LEU A 21 -13.73 15.65 -4.37
CA LEU A 21 -14.58 15.05 -3.34
C LEU A 21 -14.05 15.25 -1.92
N CYS A 22 -12.81 15.75 -1.77
CA CYS A 22 -12.12 15.91 -0.48
C CYS A 22 -11.63 17.34 -0.30
N GLU A 23 -11.59 17.77 0.94
CA GLU A 23 -10.91 18.98 1.40
C GLU A 23 -9.93 18.63 2.51
N VAL A 24 -8.70 19.13 2.43
CA VAL A 24 -7.74 19.01 3.52
C VAL A 24 -7.90 20.22 4.44
N ALA A 25 -8.85 20.13 5.37
CA ALA A 25 -9.24 21.23 6.25
C ALA A 25 -8.23 21.50 7.36
N ALA A 26 -7.54 20.45 7.85
CA ALA A 26 -6.62 20.59 8.97
C ALA A 26 -5.41 19.64 8.90
N ILE A 27 -4.30 20.09 9.51
CA ILE A 27 -3.09 19.28 9.71
C ILE A 27 -2.63 19.39 11.18
N ALA A 28 -2.16 18.28 11.74
CA ALA A 28 -1.66 18.25 13.12
C ALA A 28 -0.21 17.75 13.20
N SER A 29 0.52 18.27 14.18
CA SER A 29 1.85 17.77 14.53
C SER A 29 2.04 17.93 16.05
N ARG A 30 2.90 17.10 16.65
CA ARG A 30 3.35 17.28 18.05
C ARG A 30 4.16 18.56 18.28
N ASP A 31 4.40 19.31 17.22
CA ASP A 31 5.07 20.61 17.21
C ASP A 31 4.19 21.55 16.38
N LEU A 32 3.49 22.46 17.07
CA LEU A 32 2.57 23.40 16.46
C LEU A 32 3.24 24.26 15.38
N THR A 33 4.48 24.69 15.60
CA THR A 33 5.22 25.52 14.66
C THR A 33 5.41 24.79 13.32
N LYS A 34 5.71 23.47 13.37
CA LYS A 34 5.82 22.65 12.16
C LYS A 34 4.47 22.44 11.49
N ALA A 35 3.39 22.28 12.26
CA ALA A 35 2.04 22.17 11.70
C ALA A 35 1.64 23.46 10.98
N GLN A 36 1.88 24.62 11.59
CA GLN A 36 1.59 25.93 11.01
C GLN A 36 2.38 26.19 9.71
N ALA A 37 3.69 25.90 9.72
CA ALA A 37 4.51 26.03 8.52
C ALA A 37 4.06 25.11 7.37
N ALA A 38 3.63 23.89 7.69
CA ALA A 38 3.08 22.98 6.70
C ALA A 38 1.71 23.44 6.19
N ALA A 39 0.84 23.93 7.07
CA ALA A 39 -0.47 24.45 6.71
C ALA A 39 -0.34 25.68 5.78
N GLU A 40 0.53 26.62 6.11
CA GLU A 40 0.83 27.80 5.25
C GLU A 40 1.32 27.37 3.86
N LYS A 41 2.30 26.45 3.82
CA LYS A 41 2.87 25.93 2.56
C LYS A 41 1.83 25.28 1.66
N LEU A 42 0.85 24.57 2.25
CA LEU A 42 -0.12 23.76 1.54
C LEU A 42 -1.51 24.42 1.39
N GLY A 43 -1.67 25.64 1.92
CA GLY A 43 -2.96 26.33 1.90
C GLY A 43 -4.03 25.65 2.77
N ILE A 44 -3.63 24.96 3.84
CA ILE A 44 -4.54 24.31 4.79
C ILE A 44 -4.98 25.32 5.85
N ALA A 45 -6.30 25.40 6.09
CA ALA A 45 -6.86 26.46 6.93
C ALA A 45 -6.47 26.34 8.43
N THR A 46 -6.36 25.11 8.95
CA THR A 46 -6.20 24.88 10.38
C THR A 46 -4.98 24.02 10.70
N ALA A 47 -4.21 24.43 11.71
CA ALA A 47 -3.06 23.67 12.24
C ALA A 47 -3.23 23.41 13.73
N TYR A 48 -3.03 22.16 14.15
CA TYR A 48 -3.10 21.72 15.54
C TYR A 48 -1.74 21.32 16.10
N GLY A 49 -1.53 21.58 17.41
CA GLY A 49 -0.31 21.25 18.14
C GLY A 49 -0.25 19.82 18.66
N SER A 50 -1.39 19.11 18.60
CA SER A 50 -1.50 17.70 18.97
C SER A 50 -2.47 16.96 18.05
N TYR A 51 -2.37 15.63 18.05
CA TYR A 51 -3.33 14.81 17.28
C TYR A 51 -4.69 14.77 17.98
N GLU A 52 -4.72 14.82 19.30
CA GLU A 52 -5.91 14.85 20.14
C GLU A 52 -6.77 16.10 19.85
N GLU A 53 -6.14 17.27 19.69
CA GLU A 53 -6.86 18.51 19.33
C GLU A 53 -7.55 18.35 17.97
N LEU A 54 -6.86 17.78 16.98
CA LEU A 54 -7.46 17.53 15.66
C LEU A 54 -8.61 16.53 15.74
N LEU A 55 -8.46 15.45 16.52
CA LEU A 55 -9.51 14.46 16.69
C LEU A 55 -10.75 15.02 17.41
N ALA A 56 -10.58 16.00 18.26
CA ALA A 56 -11.66 16.67 18.99
C ALA A 56 -12.45 17.68 18.13
N ASP A 57 -11.93 18.07 16.96
CA ASP A 57 -12.61 19.02 16.08
C ASP A 57 -13.86 18.36 15.43
N PRO A 58 -15.09 18.86 15.73
CA PRO A 58 -16.31 18.29 15.20
C PRO A 58 -16.51 18.52 13.69
N THR A 59 -15.74 19.42 13.09
CA THR A 59 -15.84 19.75 11.65
C THR A 59 -15.05 18.79 10.76
N ILE A 60 -14.24 17.91 11.34
CA ILE A 60 -13.43 16.93 10.63
C ILE A 60 -14.20 15.61 10.53
N ASP A 61 -14.43 15.13 9.33
CA ASP A 61 -15.12 13.86 9.05
C ASP A 61 -14.14 12.68 8.95
N VAL A 62 -12.97 12.90 8.32
CA VAL A 62 -12.03 11.86 7.94
C VAL A 62 -10.63 12.19 8.45
N ILE A 63 -9.96 11.20 9.00
CA ILE A 63 -8.53 11.26 9.37
C ILE A 63 -7.71 10.54 8.30
N TYR A 64 -6.76 11.24 7.68
CA TYR A 64 -5.65 10.62 6.96
C TYR A 64 -4.49 10.43 7.92
N ASN A 65 -4.05 9.16 8.09
CA ASN A 65 -3.02 8.76 9.05
C ASN A 65 -1.73 8.31 8.35
N PRO A 66 -0.77 9.21 8.05
CA PRO A 66 0.54 8.91 7.48
C PRO A 66 1.66 8.88 8.54
N LEU A 67 1.36 8.41 9.72
CA LEU A 67 2.33 8.26 10.80
C LEU A 67 3.34 7.13 10.48
N PRO A 68 4.41 6.94 11.28
CA PRO A 68 5.23 5.72 11.21
C PRO A 68 4.40 4.45 11.49
N ASN A 69 4.79 3.33 10.88
CA ASN A 69 4.03 2.07 10.88
C ASN A 69 3.52 1.64 12.28
N HIS A 70 4.36 1.73 13.31
CA HIS A 70 4.02 1.33 14.69
C HIS A 70 2.93 2.22 15.34
N LEU A 71 2.63 3.39 14.78
CA LEU A 71 1.60 4.32 15.28
C LEU A 71 0.30 4.25 14.49
N HIS A 72 0.26 3.48 13.41
CA HIS A 72 -0.93 3.40 12.55
C HIS A 72 -2.15 2.90 13.31
N ALA A 73 -2.03 1.76 14.00
CA ALA A 73 -3.14 1.16 14.74
C ALA A 73 -3.60 2.06 15.89
N GLU A 74 -2.68 2.56 16.72
CA GLU A 74 -2.99 3.42 17.87
C GLU A 74 -3.84 4.62 17.46
N TRP A 75 -3.36 5.41 16.49
CA TRP A 75 -4.05 6.64 16.09
C TRP A 75 -5.28 6.41 15.22
N SER A 76 -5.34 5.29 14.50
CA SER A 76 -6.55 4.89 13.79
C SER A 76 -7.65 4.44 14.76
N LEU A 77 -7.30 3.75 15.86
CA LEU A 77 -8.24 3.42 16.94
C LEU A 77 -8.73 4.67 17.67
N ALA A 78 -7.83 5.63 17.96
CA ALA A 78 -8.22 6.89 18.58
C ALA A 78 -9.18 7.69 17.69
N ALA A 79 -8.91 7.75 16.38
CA ALA A 79 -9.78 8.41 15.41
C ALA A 79 -11.16 7.74 15.31
N ALA A 80 -11.21 6.40 15.24
CA ALA A 80 -12.47 5.65 15.22
C ALA A 80 -13.31 5.90 16.49
N LYS A 81 -12.68 5.90 17.68
CA LYS A 81 -13.35 6.22 18.95
C LYS A 81 -13.87 7.66 19.01
N ALA A 82 -13.24 8.59 18.31
CA ALA A 82 -13.71 9.96 18.13
C ALA A 82 -14.82 10.09 17.05
N GLY A 83 -15.28 8.98 16.50
CA GLY A 83 -16.33 8.95 15.46
C GLY A 83 -15.86 9.40 14.08
N LYS A 84 -14.53 9.38 13.82
CA LYS A 84 -13.97 9.81 12.54
C LYS A 84 -13.72 8.60 11.64
N HIS A 85 -14.02 8.76 10.34
CA HIS A 85 -13.55 7.82 9.32
C HIS A 85 -12.03 7.88 9.19
N VAL A 86 -11.39 6.79 8.74
CA VAL A 86 -9.92 6.72 8.70
C VAL A 86 -9.42 6.16 7.37
N LEU A 87 -8.55 6.90 6.69
CA LEU A 87 -7.68 6.40 5.64
C LEU A 87 -6.27 6.32 6.22
N CYS A 88 -5.80 5.11 6.51
CA CYS A 88 -4.49 4.88 7.13
C CYS A 88 -3.47 4.39 6.11
N GLU A 89 -2.25 4.96 6.15
CA GLU A 89 -1.14 4.49 5.31
C GLU A 89 -0.80 3.02 5.57
N LYS A 90 -0.24 2.43 4.54
CA LYS A 90 0.25 1.06 4.55
C LYS A 90 1.62 0.95 5.27
N PRO A 91 1.91 -0.19 5.89
CA PRO A 91 0.95 -1.24 6.27
C PRO A 91 0.01 -0.72 7.36
N LEU A 92 -1.26 -1.10 7.28
CA LEU A 92 -2.29 -0.65 8.23
C LEU A 92 -1.90 -0.88 9.69
N ALA A 93 -1.27 -2.01 9.96
CA ALA A 93 -0.76 -2.42 11.26
C ALA A 93 0.40 -3.40 11.09
N MET A 94 1.11 -3.69 12.18
CA MET A 94 2.23 -4.63 12.21
C MET A 94 1.85 -5.99 12.79
N THR A 95 0.66 -6.13 13.35
CA THR A 95 0.14 -7.40 13.90
C THR A 95 -1.31 -7.63 13.48
N THR A 96 -1.70 -8.89 13.35
CA THR A 96 -3.09 -9.27 13.09
C THR A 96 -4.01 -8.91 14.26
N GLY A 97 -3.47 -8.85 15.49
CA GLY A 97 -4.19 -8.41 16.68
C GLY A 97 -4.65 -6.96 16.57
N ASP A 98 -3.78 -6.07 16.12
CA ASP A 98 -4.10 -4.66 15.90
C ASP A 98 -5.18 -4.48 14.83
N VAL A 99 -5.11 -5.25 13.73
CA VAL A 99 -6.14 -5.20 12.69
C VAL A 99 -7.49 -5.67 13.22
N ARG A 100 -7.54 -6.73 14.04
CA ARG A 100 -8.78 -7.19 14.70
C ARG A 100 -9.35 -6.13 15.64
N ALA A 101 -8.49 -5.41 16.36
CA ALA A 101 -8.93 -4.29 17.21
C ALA A 101 -9.53 -3.15 16.37
N LEU A 102 -8.95 -2.85 15.21
CA LEU A 102 -9.50 -1.86 14.27
C LEU A 102 -10.86 -2.30 13.69
N ILE A 103 -11.02 -3.60 13.36
CA ILE A 103 -12.32 -4.14 12.91
C ILE A 103 -13.38 -3.93 14.00
N ALA A 104 -13.08 -4.28 15.24
CA ALA A 104 -14.01 -4.09 16.35
C ALA A 104 -14.36 -2.62 16.57
N ALA A 105 -13.37 -1.72 16.54
CA ALA A 105 -13.59 -0.27 16.70
C ALA A 105 -14.41 0.33 15.54
N ARG A 106 -14.16 -0.10 14.29
CA ARG A 106 -14.97 0.28 13.13
C ARG A 106 -16.43 -0.08 13.31
N ASP A 107 -16.70 -1.31 13.74
CA ASP A 107 -18.06 -1.85 13.88
C ASP A 107 -18.80 -1.17 15.03
N GLU A 108 -18.12 -0.90 16.14
CA GLU A 108 -18.67 -0.19 17.31
C GLU A 108 -19.00 1.27 16.97
N ALA A 109 -18.04 2.00 16.39
CA ALA A 109 -18.20 3.41 16.06
C ALA A 109 -19.01 3.65 14.77
N LYS A 110 -19.27 2.61 13.97
CA LYS A 110 -19.94 2.68 12.65
C LYS A 110 -19.26 3.64 11.69
N VAL A 111 -17.95 3.66 11.71
CA VAL A 111 -17.11 4.46 10.82
C VAL A 111 -16.55 3.62 9.67
N VAL A 112 -16.04 4.27 8.62
CA VAL A 112 -15.30 3.64 7.54
C VAL A 112 -13.81 3.72 7.86
N ILE A 113 -13.11 2.59 7.82
CA ILE A 113 -11.66 2.52 7.93
C ILE A 113 -11.13 1.76 6.72
N GLY A 114 -10.15 2.32 6.03
CA GLY A 114 -9.49 1.69 4.88
C GLY A 114 -7.97 1.86 4.93
N GLU A 115 -7.28 0.91 4.32
CA GLU A 115 -5.82 0.98 4.14
C GLU A 115 -5.48 1.69 2.83
N ALA A 116 -4.51 2.60 2.89
CA ALA A 116 -4.10 3.45 1.77
C ALA A 116 -3.11 2.72 0.84
N PHE A 117 -3.60 1.75 0.10
CA PHE A 117 -2.86 1.13 -1.01
C PHE A 117 -3.31 1.74 -2.34
N MET A 118 -2.66 2.82 -2.78
CA MET A 118 -3.00 3.57 -3.99
C MET A 118 -3.02 2.71 -5.27
N VAL A 119 -2.26 1.62 -5.31
CA VAL A 119 -2.28 0.65 -6.43
C VAL A 119 -3.65 0.00 -6.63
N ARG A 120 -4.47 -0.12 -5.58
CA ARG A 120 -5.79 -0.77 -5.62
C ARG A 120 -6.84 0.04 -6.38
N THR A 121 -6.58 1.33 -6.63
CA THR A 121 -7.45 2.26 -7.36
C THR A 121 -6.86 2.71 -8.69
N HIS A 122 -5.59 2.36 -8.96
CA HIS A 122 -4.91 2.77 -10.17
C HIS A 122 -5.45 2.03 -11.42
N PRO A 123 -5.78 2.73 -12.52
CA PRO A 123 -6.37 2.12 -13.72
C PRO A 123 -5.58 0.94 -14.28
N GLN A 124 -4.24 1.01 -14.33
CA GLN A 124 -3.41 -0.12 -14.82
C GLN A 124 -3.62 -1.40 -14.01
N TRP A 125 -3.84 -1.31 -12.69
CA TRP A 125 -4.07 -2.45 -11.82
C TRP A 125 -5.49 -3.00 -11.93
N LEU A 126 -6.49 -2.11 -12.04
CA LEU A 126 -7.87 -2.51 -12.28
C LEU A 126 -7.97 -3.27 -13.62
N ARG A 127 -7.29 -2.75 -14.65
CA ARG A 127 -7.25 -3.39 -15.98
C ARG A 127 -6.48 -4.71 -15.95
N THR A 128 -5.34 -4.79 -15.27
CA THR A 128 -4.58 -6.04 -15.12
C THR A 128 -5.45 -7.13 -14.48
N ARG A 129 -6.16 -6.81 -13.40
CA ARG A 129 -7.10 -7.74 -12.75
C ARG A 129 -8.23 -8.18 -13.69
N GLU A 130 -8.83 -7.25 -14.42
CA GLU A 130 -9.88 -7.53 -15.40
C GLU A 130 -9.40 -8.48 -16.51
N LEU A 131 -8.24 -8.22 -17.09
CA LEU A 131 -7.64 -9.06 -18.13
C LEU A 131 -7.38 -10.48 -17.64
N VAL A 132 -6.88 -10.65 -16.43
CA VAL A 132 -6.68 -11.98 -15.84
C VAL A 132 -8.02 -12.65 -15.58
N ALA A 133 -8.98 -11.97 -14.96
CA ALA A 133 -10.29 -12.51 -14.63
C ALA A 133 -11.11 -12.90 -15.88
N SER A 134 -10.95 -12.17 -16.99
CA SER A 134 -11.59 -12.50 -18.28
C SER A 134 -10.94 -13.66 -19.03
N GLY A 135 -9.82 -14.22 -18.51
CA GLY A 135 -9.09 -15.29 -19.17
C GLY A 135 -8.26 -14.85 -20.37
N ARG A 136 -7.94 -13.54 -20.50
CA ARG A 136 -7.14 -13.00 -21.62
C ARG A 136 -5.77 -13.69 -21.76
N ILE A 137 -5.18 -14.10 -20.64
CA ILE A 137 -3.91 -14.85 -20.61
C ILE A 137 -4.11 -16.35 -20.29
N GLY A 138 -5.34 -16.86 -20.35
CA GLY A 138 -5.68 -18.21 -19.90
C GLY A 138 -5.70 -18.33 -18.37
N ASP A 139 -5.39 -19.53 -17.85
CA ASP A 139 -5.28 -19.74 -16.40
C ASP A 139 -4.00 -19.10 -15.89
N LEU A 140 -4.10 -18.22 -14.90
CA LEU A 140 -2.94 -17.64 -14.20
C LEU A 140 -2.17 -18.74 -13.46
N ARG A 141 -0.86 -18.87 -13.72
CA ARG A 141 0.01 -19.90 -13.12
C ARG A 141 1.19 -19.33 -12.34
N ALA A 142 1.70 -18.17 -12.75
CA ALA A 142 2.83 -17.58 -12.06
C ALA A 142 2.73 -16.05 -12.02
N ALA A 143 3.30 -15.45 -10.97
CA ALA A 143 3.61 -14.03 -10.92
C ALA A 143 5.06 -13.84 -10.47
N THR A 144 5.72 -12.81 -10.99
CA THR A 144 7.03 -12.39 -10.51
C THR A 144 7.06 -10.88 -10.31
N GLY A 145 7.88 -10.43 -9.37
CA GLY A 145 8.02 -8.99 -9.16
C GLY A 145 9.30 -8.62 -8.43
N PHE A 146 9.70 -7.40 -8.70
CA PHE A 146 10.85 -6.77 -8.07
C PHE A 146 10.50 -5.36 -7.66
N PHE A 147 10.90 -4.97 -6.43
CA PHE A 147 10.81 -3.59 -6.00
C PHE A 147 12.02 -3.22 -5.15
N SER A 148 12.77 -2.21 -5.59
CA SER A 148 13.96 -1.75 -4.87
C SER A 148 14.20 -0.26 -4.98
N TYR A 149 14.89 0.26 -3.99
CA TYR A 149 15.51 1.59 -3.97
C TYR A 149 16.70 1.57 -3.01
N THR A 150 17.48 2.66 -2.96
CA THR A 150 18.62 2.79 -2.03
C THR A 150 18.32 3.85 -0.98
N ASN A 151 18.35 3.46 0.30
CA ASN A 151 18.29 4.36 1.44
C ASN A 151 19.11 3.78 2.60
N VAL A 152 20.18 4.48 2.96
CA VAL A 152 21.09 4.14 4.07
C VAL A 152 21.19 5.27 5.10
N ASP A 153 20.27 6.23 5.07
CA ASP A 153 20.20 7.32 6.05
C ASP A 153 19.74 6.76 7.42
N PRO A 154 20.57 6.82 8.49
CA PRO A 154 20.23 6.29 9.80
C PRO A 154 19.07 7.05 10.49
N LEU A 155 18.77 8.26 10.05
CA LEU A 155 17.65 9.05 10.57
C LEU A 155 16.31 8.71 9.88
N ASN A 156 16.33 7.95 8.79
CA ASN A 156 15.13 7.54 8.10
C ASN A 156 14.43 6.39 8.84
N ILE A 157 13.13 6.53 9.08
CA ILE A 157 12.32 5.52 9.77
C ILE A 157 12.38 4.12 9.11
N ARG A 158 12.66 4.06 7.80
CA ARG A 158 12.80 2.81 7.06
C ARG A 158 14.03 1.98 7.47
N ASN A 159 15.01 2.62 8.08
CA ASN A 159 16.20 1.99 8.63
C ASN A 159 16.10 1.76 10.16
N ARG A 160 14.90 1.84 10.73
CA ARG A 160 14.63 1.63 12.16
C ARG A 160 13.71 0.43 12.34
N ALA A 161 14.27 -0.67 12.88
CA ALA A 161 13.53 -1.92 13.11
C ALA A 161 12.41 -1.76 14.15
N ASP A 162 12.62 -0.91 15.17
CA ASP A 162 11.69 -0.66 16.27
C ASP A 162 10.38 0.03 15.86
N VAL A 163 10.34 0.61 14.66
CA VAL A 163 9.16 1.32 14.13
C VAL A 163 8.57 0.66 12.87
N GLY A 164 9.01 -0.56 12.54
CA GLY A 164 8.55 -1.28 11.36
C GLY A 164 9.28 -0.88 10.08
N GLY A 165 10.57 -0.51 10.19
CA GLY A 165 11.43 -0.32 9.02
C GLY A 165 11.80 -1.64 8.35
N GLY A 166 12.39 -1.55 7.15
CA GLY A 166 12.83 -2.68 6.35
C GLY A 166 12.07 -2.80 5.03
N ALA A 167 12.57 -3.68 4.16
CA ALA A 167 12.07 -3.81 2.80
C ALA A 167 10.68 -4.45 2.75
N ILE A 168 10.40 -5.45 3.58
CA ILE A 168 9.11 -6.18 3.56
C ILE A 168 7.95 -5.23 3.94
N TRP A 169 8.05 -4.53 5.06
CA TRP A 169 7.03 -3.60 5.52
C TRP A 169 6.86 -2.39 4.60
N ASP A 170 7.97 -1.83 4.09
CA ASP A 170 7.88 -0.61 3.27
C ASP A 170 7.46 -0.89 1.82
N ILE A 171 8.06 -1.87 1.16
CA ILE A 171 7.86 -2.11 -0.28
C ILE A 171 7.47 -3.56 -0.64
N GLY A 172 7.79 -4.56 0.18
CA GLY A 172 7.37 -5.95 -0.03
C GLY A 172 5.85 -6.14 0.09
N CYS A 173 5.19 -5.27 0.84
CA CYS A 173 3.73 -5.25 0.96
C CYS A 173 3.01 -4.99 -0.38
N TYR A 174 3.62 -4.29 -1.33
CA TYR A 174 3.03 -4.00 -2.65
C TYR A 174 2.90 -5.23 -3.55
N PRO A 175 3.97 -6.02 -3.84
CA PRO A 175 3.80 -7.23 -4.63
C PRO A 175 2.89 -8.26 -3.93
N VAL A 176 2.84 -8.29 -2.59
CA VAL A 176 1.90 -9.14 -1.85
C VAL A 176 0.45 -8.71 -2.13
N THR A 177 0.09 -7.45 -1.88
CA THR A 177 -1.31 -6.99 -2.08
C THR A 177 -1.74 -7.12 -3.54
N THR A 178 -0.85 -6.82 -4.50
CA THR A 178 -1.19 -6.89 -5.93
C THR A 178 -1.30 -8.31 -6.44
N SER A 179 -0.47 -9.25 -5.97
CA SER A 179 -0.63 -10.67 -6.33
C SER A 179 -1.91 -11.26 -5.75
N ARG A 180 -2.23 -11.03 -4.48
CA ARG A 180 -3.49 -11.45 -3.86
C ARG A 180 -4.71 -10.93 -4.65
N MET A 181 -4.68 -9.66 -5.04
CA MET A 181 -5.73 -9.03 -5.84
C MET A 181 -5.90 -9.69 -7.22
N VAL A 182 -4.79 -9.99 -7.91
CA VAL A 182 -4.82 -10.54 -9.29
C VAL A 182 -5.09 -12.04 -9.29
N PHE A 183 -4.55 -12.80 -8.34
CA PHE A 183 -4.92 -14.21 -8.15
C PHE A 183 -6.36 -14.37 -7.68
N GLY A 184 -6.93 -13.36 -7.02
CA GLY A 184 -8.27 -13.45 -6.42
C GLY A 184 -8.36 -14.51 -5.32
N ALA A 185 -7.25 -14.81 -4.65
CA ALA A 185 -7.12 -15.86 -3.65
C ALA A 185 -6.05 -15.48 -2.63
N GLU A 186 -6.07 -16.12 -1.47
CA GLU A 186 -5.02 -16.03 -0.48
C GLU A 186 -3.94 -17.11 -0.75
N PRO A 187 -2.66 -16.83 -0.45
CA PRO A 187 -1.63 -17.86 -0.50
C PRO A 187 -1.86 -18.90 0.61
N MET A 188 -1.55 -20.16 0.30
CA MET A 188 -1.71 -21.27 1.25
C MET A 188 -0.49 -21.47 2.14
N ARG A 189 0.71 -21.18 1.59
CA ARG A 189 1.97 -21.27 2.33
C ARG A 189 3.05 -20.39 1.70
N ILE A 190 4.09 -20.12 2.50
CA ILE A 190 5.14 -19.15 2.17
C ILE A 190 6.51 -19.75 2.46
N ALA A 191 7.47 -19.48 1.57
CA ALA A 191 8.90 -19.65 1.84
C ALA A 191 9.62 -18.33 1.61
N ALA A 192 10.66 -18.04 2.42
CA ALA A 192 11.37 -16.76 2.33
C ALA A 192 12.84 -16.86 2.73
N THR A 193 13.62 -15.90 2.26
CA THR A 193 14.98 -15.62 2.73
C THR A 193 15.16 -14.12 2.93
N ILE A 194 15.85 -13.73 3.99
CA ILE A 194 16.05 -12.33 4.39
C ILE A 194 17.54 -12.10 4.68
N VAL A 195 18.09 -11.03 4.12
CA VAL A 195 19.40 -10.48 4.51
C VAL A 195 19.16 -9.23 5.33
N ARG A 196 19.54 -9.25 6.59
CA ARG A 196 19.43 -8.07 7.48
C ARG A 196 20.63 -7.15 7.31
N ASP A 197 20.36 -5.85 7.44
CA ASP A 197 21.43 -4.85 7.52
C ASP A 197 22.16 -4.97 8.86
N PRO A 198 23.50 -5.07 8.86
CA PRO A 198 24.26 -5.25 10.10
C PRO A 198 24.25 -4.04 11.03
N GLN A 199 23.99 -2.85 10.50
CA GLN A 199 23.93 -1.63 11.29
C GLN A 199 22.50 -1.34 11.81
N PHE A 200 21.49 -1.55 10.98
CA PHE A 200 20.11 -1.17 11.26
C PHE A 200 19.25 -2.33 11.79
N GLY A 201 19.67 -3.58 11.57
CA GLY A 201 18.89 -4.76 11.92
C GLY A 201 17.63 -4.99 11.05
N THR A 202 17.31 -4.05 10.18
CA THR A 202 16.18 -4.16 9.23
C THR A 202 16.50 -5.12 8.10
N ASP A 203 15.48 -5.73 7.49
CA ASP A 203 15.61 -6.51 6.27
C ASP A 203 15.94 -5.57 5.10
N ARG A 204 17.17 -5.68 4.59
CA ARG A 204 17.64 -4.86 3.45
C ARG A 204 17.44 -5.51 2.09
N LEU A 205 17.36 -6.83 2.06
CA LEU A 205 17.07 -7.65 0.88
C LEU A 205 16.26 -8.86 1.31
N SER A 206 15.10 -9.05 0.70
CA SER A 206 14.18 -10.13 1.01
C SER A 206 13.66 -10.74 -0.29
N SER A 207 13.67 -12.09 -0.37
CA SER A 207 13.04 -12.83 -1.46
C SER A 207 12.09 -13.86 -0.89
N PHE A 208 10.90 -14.01 -1.49
CA PHE A 208 9.88 -14.91 -0.99
C PHE A 208 9.02 -15.50 -2.09
N ILE A 209 8.46 -16.67 -1.78
CA ILE A 209 7.54 -17.43 -2.63
C ILE A 209 6.21 -17.52 -1.90
N LEU A 210 5.13 -17.13 -2.58
CA LEU A 210 3.76 -17.32 -2.14
C LEU A 210 3.13 -18.42 -3.00
N GLU A 211 2.70 -19.52 -2.40
CA GLU A 211 1.99 -20.59 -3.09
C GLU A 211 0.49 -20.36 -3.01
N TYR A 212 -0.14 -20.17 -4.15
CA TYR A 212 -1.59 -20.04 -4.32
C TYR A 212 -2.21 -21.36 -4.77
N PRO A 213 -3.53 -21.57 -4.60
CA PRO A 213 -4.21 -22.79 -5.07
C PRO A 213 -3.99 -23.08 -6.56
N GLN A 214 -3.82 -22.02 -7.40
CA GLN A 214 -3.70 -22.15 -8.85
C GLN A 214 -2.28 -21.86 -9.38
N GLY A 215 -1.31 -21.48 -8.53
CA GLY A 215 0.03 -21.14 -9.00
C GLY A 215 0.95 -20.57 -7.94
N HIS A 216 2.04 -19.94 -8.38
CA HIS A 216 3.06 -19.38 -7.49
C HIS A 216 3.34 -17.91 -7.82
N ALA A 217 3.69 -17.14 -6.78
CA ALA A 217 4.24 -15.81 -6.96
C ALA A 217 5.62 -15.70 -6.30
N ILE A 218 6.59 -15.11 -6.99
CA ILE A 218 7.99 -15.00 -6.56
C ILE A 218 8.38 -13.53 -6.58
N PHE A 219 8.85 -13.03 -5.43
CA PHE A 219 9.16 -11.61 -5.28
C PHE A 219 10.51 -11.39 -4.63
N THR A 220 11.14 -10.28 -5.03
CA THR A 220 12.33 -9.74 -4.36
C THR A 220 12.10 -8.27 -4.08
N CYS A 221 12.41 -7.83 -2.86
CA CYS A 221 12.39 -6.42 -2.49
C CYS A 221 13.67 -6.02 -1.74
N SER A 222 14.09 -4.77 -1.90
CA SER A 222 15.29 -4.26 -1.26
C SER A 222 15.25 -2.75 -1.06
N THR A 223 15.67 -2.31 0.14
CA THR A 223 15.91 -0.88 0.44
C THR A 223 17.35 -0.44 0.18
N GLN A 224 18.20 -1.32 -0.37
CA GLN A 224 19.64 -1.04 -0.60
C GLN A 224 20.12 -1.57 -1.95
N LEU A 225 19.29 -1.48 -2.98
CA LEU A 225 19.67 -1.76 -4.37
C LEU A 225 19.32 -0.57 -5.27
N VAL A 226 19.78 -0.61 -6.50
CA VAL A 226 19.40 0.36 -7.55
C VAL A 226 17.87 0.48 -7.63
N PRO A 227 17.31 1.67 -7.83
CA PRO A 227 15.87 1.83 -7.99
C PRO A 227 15.34 1.03 -9.18
N PHE A 228 14.43 0.10 -8.91
CA PHE A 228 13.79 -0.73 -9.93
C PHE A 228 12.42 -1.21 -9.43
N GLN A 229 11.47 -1.35 -10.36
CA GLN A 229 10.19 -1.97 -10.08
C GLN A 229 9.63 -2.65 -11.34
N ARG A 230 9.04 -3.83 -11.19
CA ARG A 230 8.39 -4.58 -12.26
C ARG A 230 7.46 -5.63 -11.67
N MET A 231 6.33 -5.87 -12.32
CA MET A 231 5.45 -7.01 -12.04
C MET A 231 5.06 -7.71 -13.31
N GLN A 232 5.03 -9.04 -13.27
CA GLN A 232 4.66 -9.89 -14.40
C GLN A 232 3.67 -10.97 -13.94
N PHE A 233 2.68 -11.24 -14.77
CA PHE A 233 1.68 -12.29 -14.57
C PHE A 233 1.69 -13.22 -15.78
N MET A 234 1.88 -14.50 -15.54
CA MET A 234 2.03 -15.52 -16.59
C MET A 234 0.90 -16.51 -16.50
N GLY A 235 0.15 -16.62 -17.58
CA GLY A 235 -0.94 -17.57 -17.75
C GLY A 235 -0.60 -18.63 -18.80
N THR A 236 -1.57 -19.55 -19.05
CA THR A 236 -1.41 -20.65 -20.00
C THR A 236 -1.53 -20.21 -21.47
N LYS A 237 -1.95 -18.96 -21.74
CA LYS A 237 -2.18 -18.43 -23.09
C LYS A 237 -1.55 -17.07 -23.33
N GLY A 238 -0.77 -16.56 -22.38
CA GLY A 238 -0.14 -15.25 -22.50
C GLY A 238 0.38 -14.74 -21.19
N ARG A 239 0.89 -13.50 -21.21
CA ARG A 239 1.41 -12.83 -20.01
C ARG A 239 1.04 -11.35 -20.02
N ILE A 240 1.11 -10.73 -18.84
CA ILE A 240 0.95 -9.29 -18.65
C ILE A 240 2.17 -8.77 -17.88
N ASP A 241 2.82 -7.74 -18.43
CA ASP A 241 3.89 -6.99 -17.77
C ASP A 241 3.34 -5.62 -17.34
N VAL A 242 3.45 -5.29 -16.06
CA VAL A 242 3.16 -3.95 -15.52
C VAL A 242 4.48 -3.20 -15.41
N GLU A 243 4.65 -2.12 -16.22
CA GLU A 243 5.93 -1.45 -16.40
C GLU A 243 6.37 -0.70 -15.13
N ILE A 244 5.51 0.14 -14.58
CA ILE A 244 5.73 0.90 -13.35
C ILE A 244 4.61 0.55 -12.36
N PRO A 245 4.74 -0.57 -11.65
CA PRO A 245 3.62 -1.12 -10.90
C PRO A 245 3.23 -0.30 -9.66
N PHE A 246 4.17 0.34 -8.95
CA PHE A 246 3.91 0.84 -7.60
C PHE A 246 4.03 2.36 -7.48
N ASN A 247 5.11 2.94 -8.01
CA ASN A 247 5.32 4.38 -7.99
C ASN A 247 5.01 4.99 -9.35
N ALA A 248 3.75 4.86 -9.78
CA ALA A 248 3.27 5.46 -11.01
C ALA A 248 3.49 6.98 -10.99
N PRO A 249 4.20 7.55 -11.97
CA PRO A 249 4.44 8.98 -12.02
C PRO A 249 3.13 9.74 -12.35
N PRO A 250 2.84 10.86 -11.64
CA PRO A 250 1.61 11.61 -11.90
C PRO A 250 1.68 12.51 -13.13
N ASP A 251 2.85 12.63 -13.76
CA ASP A 251 3.15 13.58 -14.84
C ASP A 251 3.31 12.93 -16.23
N ARG A 252 3.11 11.60 -16.32
CA ARG A 252 3.21 10.85 -17.59
C ARG A 252 2.35 9.60 -17.58
N PRO A 253 1.98 9.09 -18.77
CA PRO A 253 1.20 7.85 -18.90
C PRO A 253 1.95 6.63 -18.35
N THR A 254 1.19 5.66 -17.82
CA THR A 254 1.69 4.33 -17.48
C THR A 254 1.27 3.30 -18.52
N LYS A 255 1.93 2.13 -18.53
CA LYS A 255 1.71 1.10 -19.55
C LYS A 255 1.65 -0.29 -18.95
N ILE A 256 0.84 -1.13 -19.57
CA ILE A 256 0.94 -2.58 -19.45
C ILE A 256 1.22 -3.19 -20.83
N PHE A 257 1.98 -4.27 -20.84
CA PHE A 257 2.25 -5.04 -22.05
C PHE A 257 1.56 -6.38 -21.94
N ILE A 258 0.79 -6.74 -22.96
CA ILE A 258 0.01 -7.98 -23.01
C ILE A 258 0.55 -8.81 -24.17
N ASP A 259 1.22 -9.91 -23.83
CA ASP A 259 1.75 -10.86 -24.80
C ASP A 259 0.78 -12.02 -24.97
N ASP A 260 0.48 -12.39 -26.19
CA ASP A 260 -0.39 -13.52 -26.53
C ASP A 260 0.30 -14.89 -26.43
N GLY A 261 1.62 -14.90 -26.17
CA GLY A 261 2.41 -16.12 -26.04
C GLY A 261 2.63 -16.90 -27.33
N GLY A 262 2.36 -16.28 -28.48
CA GLY A 262 2.46 -16.93 -29.78
C GLY A 262 3.88 -17.31 -30.19
N GLU A 263 4.88 -16.56 -29.70
CA GLU A 263 6.30 -16.84 -29.96
C GLU A 263 7.23 -16.17 -28.93
N LEU A 264 8.54 -16.48 -28.95
CA LEU A 264 9.47 -16.04 -27.93
C LEU A 264 10.02 -14.60 -28.13
N PHE A 265 9.87 -14.04 -29.33
CA PHE A 265 10.50 -12.76 -29.68
C PHE A 265 9.60 -11.54 -29.44
N GLY A 266 8.37 -11.76 -28.94
CA GLY A 266 7.47 -10.70 -28.52
C GLY A 266 6.75 -9.98 -29.66
N SER A 267 6.59 -10.59 -30.84
CA SER A 267 5.82 -10.00 -31.94
C SER A 267 4.32 -9.85 -31.63
N GLY A 268 3.82 -10.65 -30.70
CA GLY A 268 2.43 -10.60 -30.21
C GLY A 268 2.15 -9.61 -29.07
N ILE A 269 3.13 -8.78 -28.69
CA ILE A 269 2.96 -7.80 -27.59
C ILE A 269 2.08 -6.63 -28.01
N ALA A 270 0.91 -6.53 -27.36
CA ALA A 270 0.06 -5.34 -27.38
C ALA A 270 0.40 -4.44 -26.17
N THR A 271 0.34 -3.12 -26.39
CA THR A 271 0.56 -2.14 -25.32
C THR A 271 -0.74 -1.40 -25.03
N GLU A 272 -1.18 -1.46 -23.77
CA GLU A 272 -2.24 -0.57 -23.28
C GLU A 272 -1.60 0.58 -22.49
N THR A 273 -2.00 1.81 -22.81
CA THR A 273 -1.50 3.03 -22.14
C THR A 273 -2.64 3.66 -21.35
N PHE A 274 -2.33 4.11 -20.14
CA PHE A 274 -3.27 4.76 -19.23
C PHE A 274 -2.91 6.23 -19.11
N ASP A 275 -3.94 7.07 -19.12
CA ASP A 275 -3.80 8.51 -19.03
C ASP A 275 -3.03 8.93 -17.76
N THR A 276 -2.38 10.07 -17.90
CA THR A 276 -1.70 10.74 -16.80
C THR A 276 -2.67 11.09 -15.68
N GLY A 277 -2.28 10.78 -14.44
CA GLY A 277 -3.09 11.11 -13.26
C GLY A 277 -2.41 10.70 -11.97
N ASP A 278 -2.86 11.28 -10.87
CA ASP A 278 -2.28 11.04 -9.56
C ASP A 278 -3.01 9.90 -8.84
N GLN A 279 -2.28 8.84 -8.52
CA GLN A 279 -2.80 7.68 -7.80
C GLN A 279 -3.34 8.01 -6.41
N TYR A 280 -2.85 9.07 -5.76
CA TYR A 280 -3.35 9.52 -4.45
C TYR A 280 -4.68 10.25 -4.58
N THR A 281 -4.91 10.95 -5.71
CA THR A 281 -6.23 11.52 -6.03
C THR A 281 -7.26 10.43 -6.25
N TRP A 282 -6.97 9.41 -7.06
CA TRP A 282 -7.90 8.28 -7.26
C TRP A 282 -8.19 7.50 -5.99
N GLN A 283 -7.19 7.34 -5.12
CA GLN A 283 -7.36 6.73 -3.81
C GLN A 283 -8.28 7.57 -2.91
N ALA A 284 -8.06 8.88 -2.85
CA ALA A 284 -8.89 9.81 -2.08
C ALA A 284 -10.34 9.82 -2.56
N ASP A 285 -10.55 9.88 -3.88
CA ASP A 285 -11.89 9.83 -4.48
C ASP A 285 -12.63 8.53 -4.16
N ALA A 286 -11.94 7.40 -4.29
CA ALA A 286 -12.53 6.10 -4.00
C ALA A 286 -12.89 5.95 -2.51
N PHE A 287 -12.04 6.43 -1.62
CA PHE A 287 -12.31 6.43 -0.19
C PHE A 287 -13.45 7.39 0.18
N ALA A 288 -13.49 8.60 -0.38
CA ALA A 288 -14.57 9.56 -0.17
C ALA A 288 -15.92 9.00 -0.59
N ARG A 289 -15.99 8.32 -1.74
CA ARG A 289 -17.21 7.61 -2.18
C ARG A 289 -17.63 6.52 -1.21
N ALA A 290 -16.68 5.75 -0.68
CA ALA A 290 -16.96 4.72 0.33
C ALA A 290 -17.54 5.34 1.61
N VAL A 291 -16.98 6.45 2.09
CA VAL A 291 -17.51 7.19 3.26
C VAL A 291 -18.95 7.69 3.02
N ARG A 292 -19.27 8.12 1.80
CA ARG A 292 -20.62 8.56 1.41
C ARG A 292 -21.60 7.41 1.12
N GLY A 293 -21.14 6.15 1.17
CA GLY A 293 -21.97 5.00 0.79
C GLY A 293 -22.19 4.85 -0.73
N GLU A 294 -21.38 5.51 -1.56
CA GLU A 294 -21.47 5.54 -3.02
C GLU A 294 -20.59 4.46 -3.69
N GLY A 295 -19.87 3.67 -2.90
CA GLY A 295 -19.01 2.61 -3.41
C GLY A 295 -18.36 1.79 -2.29
N PRO A 296 -17.64 0.72 -2.64
CA PRO A 296 -16.94 -0.10 -1.67
C PRO A 296 -15.66 0.59 -1.15
N VAL A 297 -15.23 0.21 0.05
CA VAL A 297 -13.89 0.56 0.55
C VAL A 297 -12.84 -0.14 -0.33
N PRO A 298 -11.87 0.59 -0.92
CA PRO A 298 -10.90 -0.01 -1.86
C PRO A 298 -10.05 -1.12 -1.26
N VAL A 299 -9.66 -0.97 0.01
CA VAL A 299 -8.96 -1.98 0.81
C VAL A 299 -9.63 -2.07 2.17
N THR A 300 -10.35 -3.15 2.41
CA THR A 300 -11.08 -3.36 3.67
C THR A 300 -10.15 -3.81 4.79
N LEU A 301 -10.59 -3.70 6.03
CA LEU A 301 -9.81 -4.21 7.18
C LEU A 301 -9.65 -5.73 7.13
N GLU A 302 -10.62 -6.45 6.54
CA GLU A 302 -10.54 -7.90 6.35
C GLU A 302 -9.43 -8.26 5.32
N ASP A 303 -9.29 -7.48 4.24
CA ASP A 303 -8.18 -7.62 3.28
C ASP A 303 -6.84 -7.29 3.96
N SER A 304 -6.79 -6.22 4.75
CA SER A 304 -5.60 -5.84 5.54
C SER A 304 -5.22 -6.89 6.58
N LEU A 305 -6.19 -7.58 7.19
CA LEU A 305 -5.92 -8.69 8.11
C LEU A 305 -5.14 -9.82 7.43
N GLN A 306 -5.58 -10.21 6.24
CA GLN A 306 -4.88 -11.21 5.43
C GLN A 306 -3.52 -10.69 4.97
N GLN A 307 -3.44 -9.42 4.55
CA GLN A 307 -2.18 -8.79 4.16
C GLN A 307 -1.14 -8.86 5.27
N VAL A 308 -1.50 -8.47 6.50
CA VAL A 308 -0.59 -8.50 7.66
C VAL A 308 -0.21 -9.93 8.02
N ALA A 309 -1.14 -10.90 7.92
CA ALA A 309 -0.84 -12.31 8.15
C ALA A 309 0.22 -12.83 7.17
N VAL A 310 0.09 -12.52 5.87
CA VAL A 310 1.08 -12.89 4.86
C VAL A 310 2.44 -12.24 5.15
N LEU A 311 2.48 -10.94 5.45
CA LEU A 311 3.74 -10.24 5.75
C LEU A 311 4.43 -10.82 6.98
N THR A 312 3.69 -11.14 8.03
CA THR A 312 4.22 -11.78 9.24
C THR A 312 4.78 -13.17 8.94
N ALA A 313 4.07 -13.97 8.14
CA ALA A 313 4.50 -15.30 7.76
C ALA A 313 5.75 -15.29 6.86
N ILE A 314 6.02 -14.22 6.08
CA ILE A 314 7.28 -14.05 5.35
C ILE A 314 8.46 -13.98 6.33
N PHE A 315 8.35 -13.21 7.42
CA PHE A 315 9.39 -13.17 8.45
C PHE A 315 9.57 -14.51 9.14
N GLU A 316 8.48 -15.17 9.54
CA GLU A 316 8.50 -16.49 10.18
C GLU A 316 9.14 -17.54 9.26
N ALA A 317 8.81 -17.57 7.99
CA ALA A 317 9.42 -18.48 7.01
C ALA A 317 10.92 -18.26 6.86
N ALA A 318 11.38 -17.01 6.85
CA ALA A 318 12.79 -16.69 6.77
C ALA A 318 13.57 -17.04 8.04
N GLU A 319 12.95 -16.90 9.22
CA GLU A 319 13.56 -17.22 10.52
C GLU A 319 13.62 -18.72 10.76
N SER A 320 12.56 -19.46 10.41
CA SER A 320 12.52 -20.92 10.57
C SER A 320 13.29 -21.67 9.49
N GLY A 321 13.48 -21.07 8.33
CA GLY A 321 14.03 -21.74 7.14
C GLY A 321 13.10 -22.78 6.52
N HIS A 322 11.82 -22.80 6.91
CA HIS A 322 10.80 -23.75 6.46
C HIS A 322 9.61 -23.03 5.82
N TRP A 323 8.81 -23.80 5.07
CA TRP A 323 7.52 -23.33 4.62
C TRP A 323 6.58 -23.07 5.80
N VAL A 324 5.94 -21.92 5.82
CA VAL A 324 4.90 -21.54 6.78
C VAL A 324 3.54 -21.63 6.11
N ASN A 325 2.60 -22.36 6.70
CA ASN A 325 1.20 -22.43 6.26
C ASN A 325 0.41 -21.23 6.81
N LEU A 326 -0.53 -20.74 6.04
CA LEU A 326 -1.44 -19.65 6.40
C LEU A 326 -2.82 -20.16 6.78
#